data_008ee4762ec902e6ce12bf6e8414a454
#
_entry.id   008ee4762ec902e6ce12bf6e8414a454
#
_cell.length_a   1.000
_cell.length_b   1.000
_cell.length_c   1.000
_cell.angle_alpha   90.00
_cell.angle_beta   90.00
_cell.angle_gamma   90.00
#
_symmetry.space_group_name_H-M   'P 1'
#
loop_
_entity.id
_entity.type
_entity.pdbx_description
1 polymer ?
#
loop_
_entity_poly.entity_id
_entity_poly.type
_entity_poly.pdbx_seq_one_letter_code
_entity_poly.pdbx_strand_id
1 'polypeptide(L)'
;NAGDKFVAEFTVENAMRSVRDPKAVYYGDALFVDPTQRRSYIYGGPYSAYTICSTNICHQSIFYPKAAYKNYSYDLKYRLFSDYAYNINLFAKRFKFVYLKDIVSVFRMDGLSSKEHDIVMLRDRGRLILNGLGFFYYMYYLCKKHLRIRKYLRKL
;
A
#
# COMPACT_ATOMS: atom_id res chain seq x y z
N ASN A 1 2.24 4.38 14.11
CA ASN A 1 3.69 4.38 14.26
C ASN A 1 4.15 5.69 14.93
N ALA A 2 5.22 5.62 15.70
CA ALA A 2 5.76 6.80 16.37
C ALA A 2 6.19 7.86 15.33
N GLY A 3 5.58 9.05 15.40
CA GLY A 3 5.88 10.17 14.52
C GLY A 3 5.00 10.29 13.26
N ASP A 4 4.20 9.29 12.93
CA ASP A 4 3.20 9.40 11.86
C ASP A 4 1.98 10.18 12.36
N LYS A 5 1.40 11.00 11.49
CA LYS A 5 0.23 11.81 11.80
C LYS A 5 -0.65 12.06 10.59
N PHE A 6 -1.89 12.46 10.80
CA PHE A 6 -2.70 13.05 9.74
C PHE A 6 -2.09 14.37 9.26
N VAL A 7 -2.27 14.68 7.99
CA VAL A 7 -1.71 15.90 7.38
C VAL A 7 -2.34 17.17 7.97
N ALA A 8 -3.61 17.11 8.36
CA ALA A 8 -4.34 18.22 8.98
C ALA A 8 -5.34 17.69 10.02
N GLU A 9 -5.79 18.58 10.89
CA GLU A 9 -6.77 18.28 11.96
C GLU A 9 -8.08 17.72 11.42
N PHE A 10 -8.60 18.27 10.31
CA PHE A 10 -9.86 17.85 9.70
C PHE A 10 -9.74 16.75 8.63
N THR A 11 -8.58 16.08 8.54
CA THR A 11 -8.33 15.05 7.49
C THR A 11 -9.37 13.93 7.51
N VAL A 12 -9.69 13.39 8.69
CA VAL A 12 -10.64 12.29 8.84
C VAL A 12 -12.05 12.74 8.47
N GLU A 13 -12.45 13.94 8.92
CA GLU A 13 -13.77 14.50 8.61
C GLU A 13 -13.95 14.70 7.10
N ASN A 14 -12.95 15.27 6.42
CA ASN A 14 -12.97 15.45 4.97
C ASN A 14 -13.05 14.13 4.22
N ALA A 15 -12.27 13.12 4.66
CA ALA A 15 -12.35 11.79 4.11
C ALA A 15 -13.75 11.17 4.29
N MET A 16 -14.35 11.31 5.48
CA MET A 16 -15.70 10.79 5.76
C MET A 16 -16.78 11.49 4.94
N ARG A 17 -16.68 12.78 4.68
CA ARG A 17 -17.58 13.51 3.77
C ARG A 17 -17.54 12.98 2.34
N SER A 18 -16.43 12.40 1.93
CA SER A 18 -16.24 11.80 0.60
C SER A 18 -16.78 10.37 0.48
N VAL A 19 -17.15 9.73 1.58
CA VAL A 19 -17.68 8.36 1.60
C VAL A 19 -19.08 8.32 0.96
N ARG A 20 -19.21 7.60 -0.17
CA ARG A 20 -20.47 7.35 -0.87
C ARG A 20 -20.88 5.88 -0.80
N ASP A 21 -19.91 4.99 -0.74
CA ASP A 21 -20.11 3.55 -0.64
C ASP A 21 -19.48 3.04 0.66
N PRO A 22 -20.30 2.65 1.67
CA PRO A 22 -19.79 2.20 2.97
C PRO A 22 -19.09 0.83 2.91
N LYS A 23 -19.07 0.16 1.76
CA LYS A 23 -18.38 -1.11 1.53
C LYS A 23 -17.05 -0.93 0.80
N ALA A 24 -16.74 0.26 0.30
CA ALA A 24 -15.50 0.54 -0.41
C ALA A 24 -14.34 0.85 0.56
N VAL A 25 -13.12 0.55 0.12
CA VAL A 25 -11.87 1.01 0.74
C VAL A 25 -11.58 2.41 0.18
N TYR A 26 -11.44 3.40 1.05
CA TYR A 26 -11.03 4.75 0.67
C TYR A 26 -9.57 4.97 1.03
N TYR A 27 -8.84 5.67 0.19
CA TYR A 27 -7.43 5.94 0.44
C TYR A 27 -6.98 7.23 -0.26
N GLY A 28 -5.96 7.85 0.30
CA GLY A 28 -5.32 9.02 -0.28
C GLY A 28 -3.81 8.87 -0.36
N ASP A 29 -3.15 9.98 -0.66
CA ASP A 29 -1.70 10.08 -0.70
C ASP A 29 -1.11 10.20 0.70
N ALA A 30 0.19 9.95 0.82
CA ALA A 30 0.97 10.21 2.00
C ALA A 30 2.13 11.17 1.67
N LEU A 31 2.38 12.14 2.52
CA LEU A 31 3.60 12.94 2.48
C LEU A 31 4.70 12.15 3.20
N PHE A 32 5.62 11.59 2.44
CA PHE A 32 6.80 10.91 2.98
C PHE A 32 7.85 11.95 3.35
N VAL A 33 8.32 11.90 4.59
CA VAL A 33 9.34 12.82 5.14
C VAL A 33 10.52 12.01 5.62
N ASP A 34 11.68 12.27 5.02
CA ASP A 34 12.96 11.72 5.45
C ASP A 34 13.74 12.81 6.22
N PRO A 35 13.71 12.78 7.56
CA PRO A 35 14.37 13.79 8.37
C PRO A 35 15.90 13.71 8.26
N THR A 36 16.45 12.54 7.92
CA THR A 36 17.89 12.31 7.78
C THR A 36 18.45 13.00 6.54
N GLN A 37 17.73 12.86 5.40
CA GLN A 37 18.13 13.46 4.12
C GLN A 37 17.47 14.82 3.88
N ARG A 38 16.70 15.34 4.83
CA ARG A 38 15.98 16.62 4.74
C ARG A 38 15.15 16.75 3.45
N ARG A 39 14.51 15.67 3.04
CA ARG A 39 13.69 15.64 1.83
C ARG A 39 12.28 15.13 2.13
N SER A 40 11.34 15.57 1.31
CA SER A 40 9.98 15.05 1.32
C SER A 40 9.46 14.86 -0.09
N TYR A 41 8.49 13.95 -0.24
CA TYR A 41 7.80 13.72 -1.52
C TYR A 41 6.42 13.11 -1.28
N ILE A 42 5.51 13.31 -2.22
CA ILE A 42 4.18 12.69 -2.17
C ILE A 42 4.30 11.26 -2.70
N TYR A 43 3.80 10.31 -1.91
CA TYR A 43 3.71 8.90 -2.25
C TYR A 43 2.25 8.50 -2.34
N GLY A 44 1.81 7.97 -3.48
CA GLY A 44 0.43 7.53 -3.68
C GLY A 44 -0.01 7.57 -5.14
N GLY A 45 -1.16 8.13 -5.40
CA GLY A 45 -1.84 8.16 -6.69
C GLY A 45 -2.87 7.02 -6.83
N PRO A 46 -3.54 6.94 -7.99
CA PRO A 46 -4.58 5.94 -8.21
C PRO A 46 -3.99 4.52 -8.28
N TYR A 47 -4.58 3.60 -7.51
CA TYR A 47 -4.22 2.19 -7.50
C TYR A 47 -5.18 1.35 -8.32
N SER A 48 -4.62 0.36 -8.99
CA SER A 48 -5.28 -0.68 -9.74
C SER A 48 -4.67 -2.04 -9.41
N ALA A 49 -5.24 -3.13 -9.92
CA ALA A 49 -4.65 -4.44 -9.78
C ALA A 49 -3.22 -4.53 -10.39
N TYR A 50 -2.90 -3.72 -11.39
CA TYR A 50 -1.53 -3.61 -11.91
C TYR A 50 -0.59 -2.86 -10.97
N THR A 51 -1.05 -1.76 -10.38
CA THR A 51 -0.24 -0.94 -9.47
C THR A 51 0.08 -1.73 -8.20
N ILE A 52 -0.92 -2.43 -7.62
CA ILE A 52 -0.74 -3.24 -6.41
C ILE A 52 0.24 -4.40 -6.62
N CYS A 53 0.44 -4.89 -7.85
CA CYS A 53 1.48 -5.86 -8.13
C CYS A 53 2.90 -5.34 -7.89
N SER A 54 3.10 -4.03 -7.88
CA SER A 54 4.43 -3.40 -7.82
C SER A 54 4.68 -2.57 -6.57
N THR A 55 3.65 -1.95 -6.00
CA THR A 55 3.72 -1.03 -4.87
C THR A 55 2.53 -1.24 -3.95
N ASN A 56 2.67 -0.85 -2.67
CA ASN A 56 1.57 -0.83 -1.71
C ASN A 56 0.99 0.58 -1.58
N ILE A 57 -0.22 0.69 -1.07
CA ILE A 57 -0.78 1.95 -0.56
C ILE A 57 -0.17 2.19 0.84
N CYS A 58 0.14 3.44 1.18
CA CYS A 58 0.58 3.78 2.53
C CYS A 58 -0.54 3.46 3.52
N HIS A 59 -0.30 2.56 4.48
CA HIS A 59 -1.35 2.06 5.39
C HIS A 59 -1.95 3.16 6.26
N GLN A 60 -1.21 4.21 6.59
CA GLN A 60 -1.72 5.36 7.34
C GLN A 60 -2.69 6.23 6.53
N SER A 61 -2.76 6.04 5.20
CA SER A 61 -3.65 6.79 4.31
C SER A 61 -4.84 5.98 3.83
N ILE A 62 -5.19 4.86 4.52
CA ILE A 62 -6.28 3.97 4.12
C ILE A 62 -7.40 3.96 5.16
N PHE A 63 -8.63 4.04 4.70
CA PHE A 63 -9.85 3.86 5.48
C PHE A 63 -10.55 2.59 5.02
N TYR A 64 -10.49 1.55 5.85
CA TYR A 64 -11.12 0.27 5.55
C TYR A 64 -12.59 0.24 5.98
N PRO A 65 -13.49 -0.33 5.16
CA PRO A 65 -14.88 -0.54 5.55
C PRO A 65 -14.99 -1.63 6.63
N LYS A 66 -16.05 -1.57 7.44
CA LYS A 66 -16.33 -2.58 8.47
C LYS A 66 -16.32 -4.01 7.93
N ALA A 67 -16.80 -4.21 6.69
CA ALA A 67 -16.81 -5.51 6.03
C ALA A 67 -15.41 -6.09 5.79
N ALA A 68 -14.39 -5.24 5.58
CA ALA A 68 -13.03 -5.71 5.40
C ALA A 68 -12.48 -6.32 6.70
N TYR A 69 -12.43 -5.56 7.80
CA TYR A 69 -11.80 -6.05 9.04
C TYR A 69 -12.67 -7.02 9.86
N LYS A 70 -13.98 -7.14 9.60
CA LYS A 70 -14.80 -8.19 10.19
C LYS A 70 -14.56 -9.57 9.59
N ASN A 71 -14.31 -9.63 8.28
CA ASN A 71 -14.24 -10.88 7.53
C ASN A 71 -12.82 -11.31 7.19
N TYR A 72 -11.85 -10.40 7.27
CA TYR A 72 -10.46 -10.64 6.90
C TYR A 72 -9.54 -10.02 7.94
N SER A 73 -8.43 -10.68 8.23
CA SER A 73 -7.40 -10.23 9.15
C SER A 73 -6.05 -10.11 8.47
N TYR A 74 -5.14 -9.39 9.08
CA TYR A 74 -3.75 -9.37 8.67
C TYR A 74 -3.11 -10.74 8.88
N ASP A 75 -2.33 -11.18 7.90
CA ASP A 75 -1.50 -12.38 8.04
C ASP A 75 -0.19 -11.99 8.74
N LEU A 76 -0.12 -12.32 10.03
CA LEU A 76 0.99 -11.89 10.92
C LEU A 76 2.34 -12.55 10.59
N LYS A 77 2.38 -13.52 9.68
CA LYS A 77 3.66 -14.04 9.17
C LYS A 77 4.44 -12.97 8.39
N TYR A 78 3.76 -11.96 7.85
CA TYR A 78 4.37 -10.79 7.20
C TYR A 78 4.57 -9.68 8.21
N ARG A 79 5.73 -9.68 8.86
CA ARG A 79 6.02 -8.82 10.02
C ARG A 79 5.90 -7.32 9.69
N LEU A 80 6.35 -6.89 8.52
CA LEU A 80 6.41 -5.47 8.13
C LEU A 80 5.40 -5.09 7.04
N PHE A 81 4.98 -6.05 6.24
CA PHE A 81 4.12 -5.84 5.07
C PHE A 81 2.83 -6.66 5.10
N SER A 82 2.30 -6.92 6.31
CA SER A 82 0.99 -7.57 6.48
C SER A 82 -0.15 -6.77 5.85
N ASP A 83 -0.09 -5.44 5.90
CA ASP A 83 -0.99 -4.52 5.22
C ASP A 83 -0.97 -4.69 3.70
N TYR A 84 0.21 -4.95 3.12
CA TYR A 84 0.33 -5.18 1.69
C TYR A 84 -0.31 -6.50 1.26
N ALA A 85 -0.06 -7.58 2.00
CA ALA A 85 -0.71 -8.86 1.77
C ALA A 85 -2.24 -8.73 1.92
N TYR A 86 -2.69 -7.97 2.90
CA TYR A 86 -4.09 -7.67 3.15
C TYR A 86 -4.72 -6.91 1.98
N ASN A 87 -4.06 -5.87 1.46
CA ASN A 87 -4.54 -5.11 0.31
C ASN A 87 -4.64 -5.98 -0.95
N ILE A 88 -3.66 -6.85 -1.23
CA ILE A 88 -3.75 -7.82 -2.34
C ILE A 88 -4.98 -8.72 -2.17
N ASN A 89 -5.23 -9.21 -0.95
CA ASN A 89 -6.38 -10.05 -0.66
C ASN A 89 -7.71 -9.30 -0.87
N LEU A 90 -7.83 -8.06 -0.41
CA LEU A 90 -9.03 -7.25 -0.62
C LEU A 90 -9.28 -6.96 -2.11
N PHE A 91 -8.24 -6.69 -2.91
CA PHE A 91 -8.35 -6.61 -4.36
C PHE A 91 -8.84 -7.93 -4.98
N ALA A 92 -8.30 -9.07 -4.53
CA ALA A 92 -8.74 -10.40 -4.95
C ALA A 92 -10.23 -10.65 -4.62
N LYS A 93 -10.70 -10.16 -3.48
CA LYS A 93 -12.09 -10.25 -3.03
C LYS A 93 -13.00 -9.19 -3.67
N ARG A 94 -12.51 -8.46 -4.66
CA ARG A 94 -13.27 -7.46 -5.43
C ARG A 94 -13.78 -6.29 -4.60
N PHE A 95 -13.11 -5.95 -3.49
CA PHE A 95 -13.38 -4.69 -2.82
C PHE A 95 -13.11 -3.53 -3.77
N LYS A 96 -13.99 -2.55 -3.79
CA LYS A 96 -13.79 -1.30 -4.53
C LYS A 96 -12.78 -0.43 -3.78
N PHE A 97 -11.75 0.04 -4.46
CA PHE A 97 -10.79 1.01 -3.93
C PHE A 97 -11.08 2.37 -4.55
N VAL A 98 -11.28 3.38 -3.71
CA VAL A 98 -11.64 4.75 -4.11
C VAL A 98 -10.54 5.70 -3.67
N TYR A 99 -9.91 6.34 -4.66
CA TYR A 99 -8.86 7.32 -4.43
C TYR A 99 -9.45 8.69 -4.14
N LEU A 100 -9.07 9.28 -3.00
CA LEU A 100 -9.59 10.56 -2.52
C LEU A 100 -8.94 11.78 -3.20
N LYS A 101 -7.77 11.60 -3.83
CA LYS A 101 -6.94 12.67 -4.43
C LYS A 101 -6.41 13.70 -3.42
N ASP A 102 -6.41 13.36 -2.13
CA ASP A 102 -5.95 14.20 -1.03
C ASP A 102 -4.74 13.57 -0.35
N ILE A 103 -3.88 14.39 0.24
CA ILE A 103 -2.85 13.93 1.16
C ILE A 103 -3.51 13.67 2.51
N VAL A 104 -3.49 12.41 2.95
CA VAL A 104 -4.15 11.97 4.19
C VAL A 104 -3.18 11.95 5.36
N SER A 105 -1.96 11.46 5.15
CA SER A 105 -1.01 11.26 6.25
C SER A 105 0.37 11.83 5.95
N VAL A 106 1.11 12.09 7.02
CA VAL A 106 2.55 12.35 7.00
C VAL A 106 3.25 11.10 7.54
N PHE A 107 4.03 10.44 6.69
CA PHE A 107 4.77 9.23 7.01
C PHE A 107 6.26 9.54 7.21
N ARG A 108 6.78 9.21 8.38
CA ARG A 108 8.22 9.36 8.68
C ARG A 108 9.01 8.14 8.20
N MET A 109 10.05 8.39 7.40
CA MET A 109 10.87 7.34 6.78
C MET A 109 12.00 6.81 7.69
N ASP A 110 12.07 7.24 8.95
CA ASP A 110 13.04 6.76 9.94
C ASP A 110 12.59 5.51 10.72
N GLY A 111 11.37 5.00 10.45
CA GLY A 111 10.81 3.80 11.07
C GLY A 111 11.39 2.47 10.54
N LEU A 112 11.05 1.36 11.21
CA LEU A 112 11.52 -0.01 10.88
C LEU A 112 11.21 -0.43 9.45
N SER A 113 9.99 -0.19 8.97
CA SER A 113 9.54 -0.58 7.62
C SER A 113 10.30 0.12 6.48
N SER A 114 10.99 1.22 6.78
CA SER A 114 11.85 1.93 5.83
C SER A 114 13.29 1.39 5.79
N LYS A 115 13.70 0.64 6.81
CA LYS A 115 15.07 0.16 7.00
C LYS A 115 15.21 -1.35 6.82
N GLU A 116 14.17 -2.10 7.10
CA GLU A 116 14.18 -3.57 7.07
C GLU A 116 13.37 -4.12 5.89
N HIS A 117 13.76 -5.31 5.44
CA HIS A 117 13.04 -6.06 4.42
C HIS A 117 12.25 -7.21 5.05
N ASP A 118 11.01 -7.37 4.65
CA ASP A 118 10.22 -8.55 4.97
C ASP A 118 10.53 -9.67 3.97
N ILE A 119 11.47 -10.52 4.33
CA ILE A 119 11.94 -11.62 3.47
C ILE A 119 10.78 -12.59 3.14
N VAL A 120 9.87 -12.84 4.09
CA VAL A 120 8.72 -13.71 3.89
C VAL A 120 7.78 -13.11 2.84
N MET A 121 7.50 -11.81 2.94
CA MET A 121 6.67 -11.12 1.96
C MET A 121 7.34 -11.07 0.57
N LEU A 122 8.64 -10.80 0.50
CA LEU A 122 9.38 -10.79 -0.77
C LEU A 122 9.31 -12.15 -1.48
N ARG A 123 9.43 -13.26 -0.73
CA ARG A 123 9.30 -14.63 -1.25
C ARG A 123 7.87 -14.95 -1.70
N ASP A 124 6.89 -14.61 -0.88
CA ASP A 124 5.50 -15.03 -1.05
C ASP A 124 4.69 -14.14 -1.99
N ARG A 125 5.15 -12.91 -2.27
CA ARG A 125 4.44 -11.90 -3.06
C ARG A 125 3.96 -12.39 -4.42
N GLY A 126 4.81 -13.11 -5.16
CA GLY A 126 4.42 -13.68 -6.46
C GLY A 126 3.26 -14.67 -6.33
N ARG A 127 3.28 -15.53 -5.31
CA ARG A 127 2.21 -16.47 -5.01
C ARG A 127 0.91 -15.77 -4.59
N LEU A 128 1.00 -14.72 -3.78
CA LEU A 128 -0.17 -13.93 -3.40
C LEU A 128 -0.83 -13.29 -4.63
N ILE A 129 -0.03 -12.74 -5.55
CA ILE A 129 -0.53 -12.14 -6.79
C ILE A 129 -1.15 -13.21 -7.68
N LEU A 130 -0.48 -14.35 -7.89
CA LEU A 130 -0.99 -15.44 -8.72
C LEU A 130 -2.33 -15.98 -8.20
N ASN A 131 -2.40 -16.27 -6.91
CA ASN A 131 -3.58 -16.87 -6.28
C ASN A 131 -4.73 -15.86 -6.11
N GLY A 132 -4.40 -14.59 -5.86
CA GLY A 132 -5.39 -13.56 -5.59
C GLY A 132 -5.88 -12.83 -6.85
N LEU A 133 -4.98 -12.44 -7.72
CA LEU A 133 -5.28 -11.61 -8.89
C LEU A 133 -5.28 -12.39 -10.21
N GLY A 134 -4.62 -13.56 -10.23
CA GLY A 134 -4.57 -14.46 -11.37
C GLY A 134 -3.32 -14.33 -12.24
N PHE A 135 -3.25 -15.21 -13.25
CA PHE A 135 -2.06 -15.44 -14.07
C PHE A 135 -1.57 -14.19 -14.82
N PHE A 136 -2.45 -13.40 -15.42
CA PHE A 136 -2.04 -12.21 -16.18
C PHE A 136 -1.34 -11.16 -15.29
N TYR A 137 -1.83 -10.92 -14.08
CA TYR A 137 -1.19 -10.02 -13.12
C TYR A 137 0.12 -10.58 -12.58
N TYR A 138 0.22 -11.90 -12.43
CA TYR A 138 1.47 -12.55 -12.07
C TYR A 138 2.53 -12.39 -13.16
N MET A 139 2.19 -12.56 -14.43
CA MET A 139 3.11 -12.32 -15.55
C MET A 139 3.57 -10.87 -15.61
N TYR A 140 2.65 -9.91 -15.41
CA TYR A 140 3.00 -8.49 -15.29
C TYR A 140 3.98 -8.24 -14.13
N TYR A 141 3.73 -8.83 -12.97
CA TYR A 141 4.64 -8.75 -11.82
C TYR A 141 6.04 -9.26 -12.17
N LEU A 142 6.16 -10.41 -12.81
CA LEU A 142 7.44 -10.99 -13.23
C LEU A 142 8.17 -10.08 -14.22
N CYS A 143 7.49 -9.54 -15.22
CA CYS A 143 8.07 -8.59 -16.17
C CYS A 143 8.61 -7.35 -15.46
N LYS A 144 7.83 -6.76 -14.55
CA LYS A 144 8.27 -5.59 -13.76
C LYS A 144 9.46 -5.91 -12.86
N LYS A 145 9.45 -7.08 -12.20
CA LYS A 145 10.58 -7.55 -11.36
C LYS A 145 11.85 -7.69 -12.20
N HIS A 146 11.76 -8.31 -13.38
CA HIS A 146 12.89 -8.49 -14.29
C HIS A 146 13.46 -7.14 -14.78
N LEU A 147 12.60 -6.20 -15.19
CA LEU A 147 13.02 -4.87 -15.63
C LEU A 147 13.72 -4.08 -14.51
N ARG A 148 13.27 -4.21 -13.24
CA ARG A 148 13.94 -3.58 -12.09
C ARG A 148 15.33 -4.15 -11.87
N ILE A 149 15.49 -5.48 -11.93
CA ILE A 149 16.79 -6.15 -11.80
C ILE A 149 17.74 -5.69 -12.90
N ARG A 150 17.31 -5.67 -14.17
CA ARG A 150 18.12 -5.18 -15.30
C ARG A 150 18.55 -3.73 -15.12
N LYS A 151 17.65 -2.86 -14.64
CA LYS A 151 17.97 -1.44 -14.36
C LYS A 151 19.00 -1.30 -13.25
N TYR A 152 18.96 -2.17 -12.24
CA TYR A 152 19.94 -2.19 -11.15
C TYR A 152 21.31 -2.63 -11.65
N LEU A 153 21.40 -3.74 -12.40
CA LEU A 153 22.64 -4.29 -12.95
C LEU A 153 23.34 -3.33 -13.94
N ARG A 154 22.60 -2.46 -14.62
CA ARG A 154 23.19 -1.44 -15.52
C ARG A 154 23.80 -0.24 -14.79
N LYS A 155 23.61 -0.14 -13.48
CA LYS A 155 24.16 0.95 -12.65
C LYS A 155 25.39 0.53 -11.83
N LEU A 156 25.72 -0.77 -11.86
CA LEU A 156 26.96 -1.37 -11.33
C LEU A 156 28.03 -1.42 -12.42
#